data_d0702ca6954eb8ed42280350306dc5a8
#
_entry.id   d0702ca6954eb8ed42280350306dc5a8
#
_cell.length_a   1.000
_cell.length_b   1.000
_cell.length_c   1.000
_cell.angle_alpha   90.00
_cell.angle_beta   90.00
_cell.angle_gamma   90.00
#
_symmetry.space_group_name_H-M   'P 1'
#
loop_
_entity.id
_entity.type
_entity.pdbx_description
1 polymer ?
#
loop_
_entity_poly.entity_id
_entity_poly.type
_entity_poly.pdbx_seq_one_letter_code
_entity_poly.pdbx_strand_id
1 'polypeptide(L)'
;MKSYIERKDESMANEKLKFTSLEEAKEFLLKSKEENADVSQKQFLDAVSALNLDDDTMDDLYNWIDENLIEFIDGEELDDDEVLDDDLSDEDLDEEDSIAEEISQLEKTFANASHAKINDPVKMYLKEIGQIPLLDPKEEPIIARQIQEGEEAKEAVKNPDLSDEEKKKLAKVIADGEQAKQTLISSNLRLVVSIAKKYVGRGMLFLDLIQEGNCGLIKAVEKFDYTKGFKFSTYATWWIRQSITRAIADQARTIRIPVHMVETINKLTRIQRQLVQDLGRDPLPEEIAEKMENISAEKVREIQKIALDPVSLETPIGEEDDSHLGDFIEDKDTLSPDDYTNNQLLKDEINAVLQGLTEREEKVLRLRFGLLDGRTRTLEEVGKEFNVTRERIRQIEAKALRKLRHPSRSRKLKDYLD
;
A
#
# COMPACT_ATOMS: atom_id res chain seq x y z
N MET A 1 -40.45 -21.48 -20.72
CA MET A 1 -40.05 -20.09 -20.42
C MET A 1 -38.90 -19.95 -19.42
N LYS A 2 -38.41 -21.03 -18.82
CA LYS A 2 -37.21 -21.02 -17.93
C LYS A 2 -35.85 -21.21 -18.66
N SER A 3 -35.86 -21.56 -19.96
CA SER A 3 -34.63 -21.79 -20.74
C SER A 3 -34.19 -20.60 -21.59
N TYR A 4 -34.80 -19.44 -21.46
CA TYR A 4 -34.47 -18.24 -22.25
C TYR A 4 -33.83 -17.13 -21.42
N ILE A 5 -33.81 -17.26 -20.08
CA ILE A 5 -33.21 -16.30 -19.15
C ILE A 5 -31.77 -16.70 -18.87
N GLU A 6 -31.44 -18.01 -18.81
CA GLU A 6 -30.06 -18.48 -18.55
C GLU A 6 -29.07 -18.31 -19.73
N ARG A 7 -29.50 -17.87 -20.91
CA ARG A 7 -28.61 -17.64 -22.07
C ARG A 7 -28.26 -16.16 -22.31
N LYS A 8 -28.76 -15.25 -21.50
CA LYS A 8 -28.42 -13.82 -21.63
C LYS A 8 -27.28 -13.39 -20.72
N ASP A 9 -27.03 -14.10 -19.62
CA ASP A 9 -25.99 -13.77 -18.66
C ASP A 9 -24.59 -14.30 -19.06
N GLU A 10 -24.50 -15.34 -19.90
CA GLU A 10 -23.22 -15.84 -20.41
C GLU A 10 -22.68 -15.10 -21.66
N SER A 11 -23.45 -14.18 -22.28
CA SER A 11 -23.03 -13.53 -23.53
C SER A 11 -22.33 -12.18 -23.34
N MET A 12 -22.39 -11.57 -22.16
CA MET A 12 -21.70 -10.29 -21.89
C MET A 12 -20.28 -10.46 -21.27
N ALA A 13 -19.97 -11.62 -20.76
CA ALA A 13 -18.68 -11.90 -20.13
C ALA A 13 -17.49 -12.09 -21.10
N ASN A 14 -17.69 -12.08 -22.42
CA ASN A 14 -16.65 -12.40 -23.41
C ASN A 14 -16.52 -11.41 -24.57
N GLU A 15 -17.15 -10.25 -24.54
CA GLU A 15 -16.86 -9.19 -25.51
C GLU A 15 -15.70 -8.32 -24.98
N LYS A 16 -14.56 -8.34 -25.70
CA LYS A 16 -13.45 -7.42 -25.43
C LYS A 16 -13.95 -6.00 -25.53
N LEU A 17 -14.01 -5.31 -24.40
CA LEU A 17 -14.33 -3.89 -24.31
C LEU A 17 -13.34 -3.11 -25.20
N LYS A 18 -13.86 -2.22 -26.04
CA LYS A 18 -13.04 -1.31 -26.85
C LYS A 18 -13.66 0.06 -26.78
N PHE A 19 -12.93 1.01 -26.28
CA PHE A 19 -13.33 2.41 -26.23
C PHE A 19 -12.60 3.19 -27.33
N THR A 20 -13.26 4.22 -27.89
CA THR A 20 -12.66 5.15 -28.87
C THR A 20 -12.31 6.49 -28.25
N SER A 21 -12.87 6.80 -27.09
CA SER A 21 -12.58 8.03 -26.33
C SER A 21 -12.73 7.80 -24.81
N LEU A 22 -12.09 8.68 -24.03
CA LEU A 22 -12.17 8.70 -22.57
C LEU A 22 -13.62 8.97 -22.07
N GLU A 23 -14.38 9.75 -22.82
CA GLU A 23 -15.79 10.06 -22.49
C GLU A 23 -16.68 8.82 -22.62
N GLU A 24 -16.44 7.97 -23.62
CA GLU A 24 -17.15 6.69 -23.77
C GLU A 24 -16.85 5.73 -22.62
N ALA A 25 -15.59 5.70 -22.14
CA ALA A 25 -15.20 4.88 -21.00
C ALA A 25 -15.92 5.34 -19.71
N LYS A 26 -16.01 6.64 -19.48
CA LYS A 26 -16.74 7.23 -18.34
C LYS A 26 -18.25 6.97 -18.43
N GLU A 27 -18.87 7.13 -19.60
CA GLU A 27 -20.30 6.82 -19.80
C GLU A 27 -20.60 5.34 -19.60
N PHE A 28 -19.70 4.45 -20.02
CA PHE A 28 -19.83 3.02 -19.80
C PHE A 28 -19.86 2.68 -18.30
N LEU A 29 -18.94 3.25 -17.51
CA LEU A 29 -18.89 3.04 -16.07
C LEU A 29 -20.13 3.58 -15.35
N LEU A 30 -20.66 4.73 -15.75
CA LEU A 30 -21.91 5.28 -15.18
C LEU A 30 -23.11 4.39 -15.48
N LYS A 31 -23.22 3.88 -16.71
CA LYS A 31 -24.31 2.95 -17.09
C LYS A 31 -24.21 1.63 -16.33
N SER A 32 -23.00 1.09 -16.21
CA SER A 32 -22.77 -0.14 -15.45
C SER A 32 -23.15 0.02 -13.98
N LYS A 33 -22.85 1.19 -13.37
CA LYS A 33 -23.29 1.52 -12.02
C LYS A 33 -24.82 1.64 -11.89
N GLU A 34 -25.49 2.26 -12.85
CA GLU A 34 -26.97 2.38 -12.86
C GLU A 34 -27.66 1.02 -13.03
N GLU A 35 -27.08 0.12 -13.81
CA GLU A 35 -27.61 -1.20 -14.11
C GLU A 35 -27.17 -2.28 -13.09
N ASN A 36 -26.36 -1.93 -12.07
CA ASN A 36 -25.67 -2.87 -11.17
C ASN A 36 -24.95 -4.00 -11.93
N ALA A 37 -24.35 -3.67 -13.06
CA ALA A 37 -23.62 -4.62 -13.87
C ALA A 37 -22.17 -4.75 -13.34
N ASP A 38 -21.73 -5.99 -13.17
CA ASP A 38 -20.42 -6.33 -12.71
C ASP A 38 -19.36 -6.00 -13.77
N VAL A 39 -18.44 -5.07 -13.49
CA VAL A 39 -17.36 -4.67 -14.38
C VAL A 39 -16.02 -5.10 -13.78
N SER A 40 -15.27 -5.93 -14.50
CA SER A 40 -13.92 -6.32 -14.09
C SER A 40 -12.94 -5.17 -14.32
N GLN A 41 -12.16 -4.83 -13.28
CA GLN A 41 -11.13 -3.79 -13.32
C GLN A 41 -10.10 -4.06 -14.43
N LYS A 42 -9.65 -5.30 -14.58
CA LYS A 42 -8.67 -5.71 -15.59
C LYS A 42 -9.15 -5.47 -17.02
N GLN A 43 -10.39 -5.89 -17.33
CA GLN A 43 -10.96 -5.72 -18.68
C GLN A 43 -11.17 -4.24 -19.02
N PHE A 44 -11.53 -3.43 -18.03
CA PHE A 44 -11.68 -1.99 -18.21
C PHE A 44 -10.32 -1.30 -18.44
N LEU A 45 -9.31 -1.60 -17.62
CA LEU A 45 -7.96 -1.03 -17.74
C LEU A 45 -7.28 -1.45 -19.05
N ASP A 46 -7.42 -2.71 -19.49
CA ASP A 46 -6.92 -3.17 -20.79
C ASP A 46 -7.57 -2.41 -21.95
N ALA A 47 -8.85 -2.10 -21.83
CA ALA A 47 -9.58 -1.35 -22.86
C ALA A 47 -9.20 0.15 -22.87
N VAL A 48 -8.89 0.74 -21.72
CA VAL A 48 -8.44 2.13 -21.57
C VAL A 48 -6.97 2.28 -21.97
N SER A 49 -6.10 1.32 -21.65
CA SER A 49 -4.69 1.35 -22.04
C SER A 49 -4.50 1.32 -23.56
N ALA A 50 -5.45 0.74 -24.30
CA ALA A 50 -5.47 0.79 -25.77
C ALA A 50 -5.66 2.20 -26.36
N LEU A 51 -6.09 3.20 -25.55
CA LEU A 51 -6.26 4.59 -25.97
C LEU A 51 -4.96 5.41 -25.91
N ASN A 52 -3.83 4.87 -25.40
CA ASN A 52 -2.53 5.55 -25.23
C ASN A 52 -2.68 6.94 -24.58
N LEU A 53 -3.38 7.01 -23.44
CA LEU A 53 -3.58 8.24 -22.67
C LEU A 53 -2.27 8.66 -21.99
N ASP A 54 -2.12 9.95 -21.77
CA ASP A 54 -1.01 10.55 -21.03
C ASP A 54 -1.17 10.27 -19.51
N ASP A 55 -0.07 10.18 -18.77
CA ASP A 55 -0.08 9.83 -17.33
C ASP A 55 -0.99 10.78 -16.52
N ASP A 56 -0.98 12.09 -16.81
CA ASP A 56 -1.83 13.09 -16.18
C ASP A 56 -3.33 12.82 -16.42
N THR A 57 -3.70 12.36 -17.62
CA THR A 57 -5.11 12.03 -17.95
C THR A 57 -5.57 10.72 -17.35
N MET A 58 -4.64 9.80 -17.09
CA MET A 58 -4.93 8.56 -16.34
C MET A 58 -5.18 8.86 -14.86
N ASP A 59 -4.39 9.73 -14.25
CA ASP A 59 -4.59 10.16 -12.87
C ASP A 59 -5.93 10.90 -12.69
N ASP A 60 -6.31 11.74 -13.66
CA ASP A 60 -7.62 12.39 -13.69
C ASP A 60 -8.77 11.38 -13.82
N LEU A 61 -8.58 10.29 -14.55
CA LEU A 61 -9.57 9.22 -14.67
C LEU A 61 -9.73 8.44 -13.34
N TYR A 62 -8.62 8.12 -12.66
CA TYR A 62 -8.67 7.45 -11.35
C TYR A 62 -9.35 8.32 -10.30
N ASN A 63 -9.01 9.62 -10.22
CA ASN A 63 -9.66 10.55 -9.32
C ASN A 63 -11.17 10.66 -9.62
N TRP A 64 -11.56 10.65 -10.89
CA TRP A 64 -12.96 10.68 -11.29
C TRP A 64 -13.71 9.39 -10.92
N ILE A 65 -13.07 8.20 -10.99
CA ILE A 65 -13.63 6.92 -10.56
C ILE A 65 -13.89 6.93 -9.06
N ASP A 66 -12.92 7.42 -8.27
CA ASP A 66 -13.04 7.54 -6.82
C ASP A 66 -14.12 8.55 -6.40
N GLU A 67 -14.21 9.71 -7.06
CA GLU A 67 -15.25 10.71 -6.81
C GLU A 67 -16.66 10.19 -7.09
N ASN A 68 -16.80 9.32 -8.09
CA ASN A 68 -18.09 8.74 -8.45
C ASN A 68 -18.43 7.45 -7.68
N LEU A 69 -17.57 7.00 -6.74
CA LEU A 69 -17.75 5.78 -5.95
C LEU A 69 -18.09 4.56 -6.84
N ILE A 70 -17.28 4.34 -7.88
CA ILE A 70 -17.46 3.21 -8.78
C ILE A 70 -16.67 2.05 -8.20
N GLU A 71 -17.36 1.02 -7.72
CA GLU A 71 -16.75 -0.22 -7.23
C GLU A 71 -16.61 -1.18 -8.42
N PHE A 72 -15.38 -1.56 -8.71
CA PHE A 72 -15.13 -2.68 -9.61
C PHE A 72 -15.28 -3.97 -8.81
N ILE A 73 -15.97 -4.95 -9.37
CA ILE A 73 -15.86 -6.29 -8.82
C ILE A 73 -14.51 -6.83 -9.30
N ASP A 74 -13.65 -7.14 -8.36
CA ASP A 74 -12.47 -7.97 -8.60
C ASP A 74 -12.98 -9.35 -9.06
N GLY A 75 -13.34 -9.40 -10.32
CA GLY A 75 -13.65 -10.64 -11.01
C GLY A 75 -12.33 -11.34 -11.25
N GLU A 76 -12.23 -12.49 -10.63
CA GLU A 76 -11.08 -13.38 -10.64
C GLU A 76 -9.86 -12.71 -10.00
N GLU A 77 -9.59 -13.14 -8.77
CA GLU A 77 -8.27 -13.07 -8.17
C GLU A 77 -7.29 -13.19 -9.34
N LEU A 78 -6.55 -12.10 -9.62
CA LEU A 78 -5.38 -12.19 -10.45
C LEU A 78 -4.70 -13.48 -10.03
N ASP A 79 -4.36 -14.33 -10.97
CA ASP A 79 -3.43 -15.41 -10.73
C ASP A 79 -2.17 -14.78 -10.14
N ASP A 80 -2.24 -14.49 -8.83
CA ASP A 80 -1.11 -14.04 -8.00
C ASP A 80 -0.07 -15.17 -7.86
N ASP A 81 -0.28 -16.28 -8.57
CA ASP A 81 0.61 -17.42 -8.58
C ASP A 81 1.96 -17.13 -9.25
N GLU A 82 2.09 -16.04 -10.02
CA GLU A 82 3.36 -15.72 -10.66
C GLU A 82 4.28 -14.77 -9.87
N VAL A 83 3.82 -14.12 -8.81
CA VAL A 83 4.47 -12.86 -8.41
C VAL A 83 5.43 -12.94 -7.22
N LEU A 84 5.32 -13.92 -6.34
CA LEU A 84 6.18 -13.98 -5.14
C LEU A 84 6.73 -15.36 -4.77
N ASP A 85 6.49 -16.38 -5.60
CA ASP A 85 6.71 -17.78 -5.23
C ASP A 85 8.07 -18.37 -5.62
N ASP A 86 8.99 -17.59 -6.15
CA ASP A 86 10.15 -18.12 -6.86
C ASP A 86 11.46 -18.29 -6.04
N ASP A 87 11.42 -18.00 -4.76
CA ASP A 87 12.55 -18.37 -3.87
C ASP A 87 12.30 -19.71 -3.11
N LEU A 88 11.08 -20.27 -3.27
CA LEU A 88 10.72 -21.58 -2.72
C LEU A 88 10.29 -22.45 -3.91
N SER A 89 11.11 -23.42 -4.31
CA SER A 89 10.79 -24.36 -5.39
C SER A 89 9.49 -25.11 -5.07
N ASP A 90 8.71 -25.45 -6.13
CA ASP A 90 7.51 -26.30 -6.03
C ASP A 90 7.77 -27.64 -5.30
N GLU A 91 9.03 -28.07 -5.20
CA GLU A 91 9.47 -29.22 -4.42
C GLU A 91 9.16 -29.06 -2.90
N ASP A 92 8.98 -27.83 -2.40
CA ASP A 92 8.60 -27.58 -0.99
C ASP A 92 7.09 -27.79 -0.72
N LEU A 93 6.24 -28.00 -1.73
CA LEU A 93 4.79 -28.20 -1.58
C LEU A 93 4.38 -29.65 -1.32
N ASP A 94 5.19 -30.63 -1.73
CA ASP A 94 4.91 -32.06 -1.55
C ASP A 94 5.28 -32.62 -0.18
N GLU A 95 5.79 -31.78 0.73
CA GLU A 95 6.29 -32.18 2.03
C GLU A 95 5.30 -31.96 3.19
N GLU A 96 4.06 -32.45 3.08
CA GLU A 96 3.19 -32.53 4.27
C GLU A 96 3.84 -33.34 5.41
N ASP A 97 4.66 -34.33 5.08
CA ASP A 97 5.42 -35.14 6.04
C ASP A 97 6.60 -34.36 6.64
N SER A 98 7.25 -33.44 5.90
CA SER A 98 8.35 -32.63 6.42
C SER A 98 7.86 -31.51 7.37
N ILE A 99 6.69 -30.93 7.12
CA ILE A 99 6.06 -29.95 8.01
C ILE A 99 5.75 -30.62 9.36
N ALA A 100 5.25 -31.86 9.36
CA ALA A 100 5.01 -32.61 10.58
C ALA A 100 6.30 -32.94 11.34
N GLU A 101 7.39 -33.28 10.62
CA GLU A 101 8.71 -33.50 11.23
C GLU A 101 9.33 -32.20 11.74
N GLU A 102 9.24 -31.07 11.03
CA GLU A 102 9.70 -29.77 11.51
C GLU A 102 8.93 -29.32 12.76
N ILE A 103 7.61 -29.49 12.79
CA ILE A 103 6.79 -29.24 13.98
C ILE A 103 7.26 -30.11 15.14
N SER A 104 7.53 -31.41 14.92
CA SER A 104 8.05 -32.31 15.93
C SER A 104 9.45 -31.95 16.42
N GLN A 105 10.33 -31.45 15.56
CA GLN A 105 11.67 -30.96 15.96
C GLN A 105 11.55 -29.66 16.75
N LEU A 106 10.67 -28.74 16.37
CA LEU A 106 10.34 -27.54 17.15
C LEU A 106 9.80 -27.93 18.54
N GLU A 107 8.92 -28.91 18.63
CA GLU A 107 8.40 -29.41 19.89
C GLU A 107 9.50 -29.95 20.81
N LYS A 108 10.44 -30.73 20.29
CA LYS A 108 11.59 -31.25 21.06
C LYS A 108 12.52 -30.14 21.52
N THR A 109 12.70 -29.12 20.70
CA THR A 109 13.53 -27.94 21.03
C THR A 109 12.86 -27.12 22.14
N PHE A 110 11.52 -27.00 22.11
CA PHE A 110 10.73 -26.26 23.11
C PHE A 110 10.55 -27.03 24.40
N ALA A 111 10.40 -28.35 24.36
CA ALA A 111 10.34 -29.19 25.56
C ALA A 111 11.63 -29.09 26.40
N ASN A 112 12.79 -29.00 25.74
CA ASN A 112 14.07 -28.79 26.40
C ASN A 112 14.30 -27.38 26.95
N ALA A 113 13.57 -26.37 26.44
CA ALA A 113 13.68 -24.96 26.86
C ALA A 113 12.79 -24.63 28.08
N SER A 114 12.01 -25.60 28.61
CA SER A 114 10.95 -25.36 29.64
C SER A 114 11.47 -24.96 31.03
N HIS A 115 12.77 -24.97 31.32
CA HIS A 115 13.34 -24.66 32.63
C HIS A 115 14.13 -23.33 32.74
N ALA A 116 14.28 -22.56 31.69
CA ALA A 116 14.92 -21.24 31.75
C ALA A 116 13.88 -20.12 32.03
N LYS A 117 14.24 -19.14 32.87
CA LYS A 117 13.46 -17.90 33.00
C LYS A 117 13.41 -17.20 31.64
N ILE A 118 12.26 -17.26 30.97
CA ILE A 118 12.11 -16.83 29.60
C ILE A 118 11.66 -15.38 29.61
N ASN A 119 12.60 -14.45 29.38
CA ASN A 119 12.30 -13.04 29.08
C ASN A 119 12.17 -12.78 27.55
N ASP A 120 12.20 -13.84 26.74
CA ASP A 120 12.12 -13.77 25.29
C ASP A 120 10.65 -13.92 24.85
N PRO A 121 10.03 -12.87 24.27
CA PRO A 121 8.63 -12.92 23.86
C PRO A 121 8.34 -13.98 22.80
N VAL A 122 9.31 -14.29 21.93
CA VAL A 122 9.19 -15.36 20.93
C VAL A 122 9.01 -16.72 21.61
N LYS A 123 9.88 -17.03 22.58
CA LYS A 123 9.79 -18.30 23.32
C LYS A 123 8.50 -18.40 24.13
N MET A 124 8.03 -17.30 24.69
CA MET A 124 6.78 -17.27 25.43
C MET A 124 5.60 -17.62 24.52
N TYR A 125 5.49 -16.97 23.36
CA TYR A 125 4.45 -17.26 22.38
C TYR A 125 4.49 -18.72 21.91
N LEU A 126 5.67 -19.20 21.54
CA LEU A 126 5.85 -20.58 21.09
C LEU A 126 5.48 -21.62 22.17
N LYS A 127 5.73 -21.31 23.45
CA LYS A 127 5.32 -22.14 24.56
C LYS A 127 3.79 -22.18 24.73
N GLU A 128 3.13 -21.05 24.53
CA GLU A 128 1.65 -20.97 24.64
C GLU A 128 0.96 -21.76 23.53
N ILE A 129 1.37 -21.59 22.28
CA ILE A 129 0.80 -22.36 21.16
C ILE A 129 1.12 -23.86 21.26
N GLY A 130 2.25 -24.21 21.89
CA GLY A 130 2.66 -25.59 22.15
C GLY A 130 1.74 -26.36 23.10
N GLN A 131 0.95 -25.68 23.95
CA GLN A 131 0.01 -26.30 24.86
C GLN A 131 -1.32 -26.71 24.19
N ILE A 132 -1.60 -26.16 23.02
CA ILE A 132 -2.84 -26.44 22.30
C ILE A 132 -2.69 -27.76 21.54
N PRO A 133 -3.62 -28.72 21.73
CA PRO A 133 -3.57 -30.00 21.03
C PRO A 133 -3.80 -29.81 19.53
N LEU A 134 -3.14 -30.63 18.73
CA LEU A 134 -3.40 -30.72 17.30
C LEU A 134 -4.79 -31.30 17.04
N LEU A 135 -5.45 -30.80 15.99
CA LEU A 135 -6.77 -31.30 15.60
C LEU A 135 -6.65 -32.62 14.83
N ASP A 136 -7.55 -33.56 15.11
CA ASP A 136 -7.62 -34.80 14.32
C ASP A 136 -8.21 -34.47 12.92
N PRO A 137 -7.64 -34.97 11.82
CA PRO A 137 -8.18 -34.77 10.46
C PRO A 137 -9.64 -35.17 10.28
N LYS A 138 -10.16 -36.04 11.17
CA LYS A 138 -11.58 -36.42 11.18
C LYS A 138 -12.50 -35.36 11.81
N GLU A 139 -11.97 -34.54 12.68
CA GLU A 139 -12.71 -33.48 13.38
C GLU A 139 -12.77 -32.18 12.55
N GLU A 140 -11.82 -31.95 11.64
CA GLU A 140 -11.79 -30.76 10.77
C GLU A 140 -13.12 -30.52 10.02
N PRO A 141 -13.71 -31.49 9.31
CA PRO A 141 -14.96 -31.29 8.58
C PRO A 141 -16.15 -31.00 9.52
N ILE A 142 -16.13 -31.56 10.73
CA ILE A 142 -17.21 -31.38 11.73
C ILE A 142 -17.17 -29.92 12.23
N ILE A 143 -15.97 -29.44 12.58
CA ILE A 143 -15.75 -28.07 13.05
C ILE A 143 -16.05 -27.08 11.94
N ALA A 144 -15.59 -27.32 10.72
CA ALA A 144 -15.87 -26.45 9.57
C ALA A 144 -17.38 -26.34 9.29
N ARG A 145 -18.13 -27.43 9.41
CA ARG A 145 -19.59 -27.43 9.31
C ARG A 145 -20.24 -26.58 10.41
N GLN A 146 -19.79 -26.68 11.65
CA GLN A 146 -20.30 -25.89 12.77
C GLN A 146 -20.05 -24.38 12.54
N ILE A 147 -18.91 -24.01 11.95
CA ILE A 147 -18.61 -22.62 11.58
C ILE A 147 -19.61 -22.13 10.53
N GLN A 148 -19.85 -22.90 9.48
CA GLN A 148 -20.78 -22.53 8.42
C GLN A 148 -22.22 -22.42 8.94
N GLU A 149 -22.70 -23.37 9.74
CA GLU A 149 -24.01 -23.32 10.41
C GLU A 149 -24.15 -22.08 11.30
N GLY A 150 -23.06 -21.68 11.98
CA GLY A 150 -22.99 -20.46 12.78
C GLY A 150 -23.10 -19.18 11.95
N GLU A 151 -22.46 -19.10 10.77
CA GLU A 151 -22.56 -17.96 9.86
C GLU A 151 -23.94 -17.86 9.22
N GLU A 152 -24.52 -18.97 8.76
CA GLU A 152 -25.89 -19.03 8.27
C GLU A 152 -26.88 -18.57 9.36
N ALA A 153 -26.67 -18.97 10.61
CA ALA A 153 -27.48 -18.53 11.74
C ALA A 153 -27.35 -17.02 12.01
N LYS A 154 -26.14 -16.43 11.85
CA LYS A 154 -25.93 -14.96 11.95
C LYS A 154 -26.72 -14.21 10.88
N GLU A 155 -26.77 -14.73 9.67
CA GLU A 155 -27.59 -14.14 8.59
C GLU A 155 -29.09 -14.29 8.85
N ALA A 156 -29.51 -15.46 9.32
CA ALA A 156 -30.90 -15.70 9.64
C ALA A 156 -31.47 -14.78 10.74
N VAL A 157 -30.65 -14.44 11.76
CA VAL A 157 -31.05 -13.50 12.84
C VAL A 157 -31.33 -12.08 12.34
N LYS A 158 -30.81 -11.68 11.19
CA LYS A 158 -31.11 -10.36 10.61
C LYS A 158 -32.57 -10.19 10.15
N ASN A 159 -33.32 -11.30 10.02
CA ASN A 159 -34.74 -11.26 9.67
C ASN A 159 -35.59 -10.73 10.83
N PRO A 160 -36.42 -9.68 10.63
CA PRO A 160 -37.21 -9.06 11.71
C PRO A 160 -38.35 -9.93 12.23
N ASP A 161 -38.84 -10.93 11.48
CA ASP A 161 -40.04 -11.71 11.74
C ASP A 161 -39.82 -12.95 12.65
N LEU A 162 -38.66 -13.10 13.26
CA LEU A 162 -38.28 -14.27 14.08
C LEU A 162 -38.86 -14.18 15.50
N SER A 163 -39.38 -15.33 15.99
CA SER A 163 -39.89 -15.45 17.36
C SER A 163 -38.73 -15.43 18.37
N ASP A 164 -38.99 -15.03 19.61
CA ASP A 164 -37.99 -14.97 20.69
C ASP A 164 -37.38 -16.34 21.04
N GLU A 165 -38.11 -17.43 20.82
CA GLU A 165 -37.61 -18.79 21.04
C GLU A 165 -36.63 -19.20 19.90
N GLU A 166 -36.90 -18.84 18.68
CA GLU A 166 -35.99 -19.06 17.53
C GLU A 166 -34.72 -18.26 17.65
N LYS A 167 -34.81 -17.00 18.08
CA LYS A 167 -33.63 -16.17 18.35
C LYS A 167 -32.73 -16.77 19.41
N LYS A 168 -33.28 -17.39 20.48
CA LYS A 168 -32.48 -18.08 21.50
C LYS A 168 -31.79 -19.34 20.98
N LYS A 169 -32.43 -20.09 20.07
CA LYS A 169 -31.81 -21.27 19.44
C LYS A 169 -30.68 -20.85 18.51
N LEU A 170 -30.93 -19.86 17.65
CA LEU A 170 -29.90 -19.31 16.74
C LEU A 170 -28.72 -18.72 17.51
N ALA A 171 -28.96 -18.03 18.64
CA ALA A 171 -27.88 -17.52 19.48
C ALA A 171 -26.94 -18.60 20.02
N LYS A 172 -27.47 -19.81 20.32
CA LYS A 172 -26.62 -20.96 20.71
C LYS A 172 -25.79 -21.47 19.54
N VAL A 173 -26.41 -21.64 18.37
CA VAL A 173 -25.69 -22.09 17.16
C VAL A 173 -24.58 -21.08 16.77
N ILE A 174 -24.84 -19.80 16.92
CA ILE A 174 -23.81 -18.76 16.71
C ILE A 174 -22.66 -18.91 17.71
N ALA A 175 -22.96 -19.10 19.00
CA ALA A 175 -21.93 -19.25 20.02
C ALA A 175 -21.08 -20.51 19.79
N ASP A 176 -21.73 -21.63 19.42
CA ASP A 176 -21.06 -22.89 19.10
C ASP A 176 -20.18 -22.73 17.85
N GLY A 177 -20.65 -22.00 16.82
CA GLY A 177 -19.88 -21.69 15.62
C GLY A 177 -18.66 -20.78 15.90
N GLU A 178 -18.80 -19.79 16.79
CA GLU A 178 -17.68 -18.93 17.19
C GLU A 178 -16.62 -19.72 17.99
N GLN A 179 -17.06 -20.63 18.86
CA GLN A 179 -16.14 -21.50 19.57
C GLN A 179 -15.42 -22.46 18.64
N ALA A 180 -16.13 -23.04 17.66
CA ALA A 180 -15.56 -23.88 16.61
C ALA A 180 -14.51 -23.12 15.80
N LYS A 181 -14.79 -21.87 15.40
CA LYS A 181 -13.85 -20.99 14.71
C LYS A 181 -12.58 -20.75 15.52
N GLN A 182 -12.71 -20.43 16.80
CA GLN A 182 -11.56 -20.26 17.70
C GLN A 182 -10.74 -21.55 17.84
N THR A 183 -11.38 -22.71 17.92
CA THR A 183 -10.72 -24.00 18.02
C THR A 183 -9.92 -24.30 16.75
N LEU A 184 -10.50 -24.08 15.56
CA LEU A 184 -9.81 -24.31 14.30
C LEU A 184 -8.59 -23.38 14.12
N ILE A 185 -8.73 -22.10 14.49
CA ILE A 185 -7.62 -21.12 14.43
C ILE A 185 -6.51 -21.54 15.40
N SER A 186 -6.84 -21.79 16.67
CA SER A 186 -5.84 -22.04 17.71
C SER A 186 -5.05 -23.33 17.46
N SER A 187 -5.69 -24.38 16.96
CA SER A 187 -5.03 -25.65 16.62
C SER A 187 -4.09 -25.55 15.43
N ASN A 188 -4.23 -24.50 14.58
CA ASN A 188 -3.40 -24.30 13.39
C ASN A 188 -2.35 -23.18 13.53
N LEU A 189 -2.17 -22.58 14.70
CA LEU A 189 -1.15 -21.54 14.91
C LEU A 189 0.27 -22.03 14.64
N ARG A 190 0.55 -23.32 14.88
CA ARG A 190 1.86 -23.92 14.58
C ARG A 190 2.15 -23.97 13.09
N LEU A 191 1.14 -24.15 12.23
CA LEU A 191 1.27 -24.08 10.79
C LEU A 191 1.73 -22.69 10.35
N VAL A 192 1.18 -21.63 10.94
CA VAL A 192 1.61 -20.25 10.66
C VAL A 192 3.09 -20.05 11.00
N VAL A 193 3.55 -20.57 12.14
CA VAL A 193 4.96 -20.43 12.57
C VAL A 193 5.89 -21.14 11.60
N SER A 194 5.56 -22.35 11.12
CA SER A 194 6.38 -23.10 10.18
C SER A 194 6.55 -22.37 8.86
N ILE A 195 5.50 -21.71 8.36
CA ILE A 195 5.54 -20.89 7.14
C ILE A 195 6.31 -19.59 7.40
N ALA A 196 6.00 -18.84 8.47
CA ALA A 196 6.63 -17.56 8.79
C ALA A 196 8.15 -17.68 8.98
N LYS A 197 8.64 -18.81 9.46
CA LYS A 197 10.07 -19.09 9.63
C LYS A 197 10.85 -18.97 8.31
N LYS A 198 10.26 -19.33 7.18
CA LYS A 198 10.88 -19.25 5.84
C LYS A 198 11.09 -17.80 5.37
N TYR A 199 10.39 -16.84 5.99
CA TYR A 199 10.44 -15.40 5.65
C TYR A 199 11.27 -14.55 6.61
N VAL A 200 11.94 -15.16 7.57
CA VAL A 200 12.83 -14.45 8.51
C VAL A 200 14.01 -13.80 7.75
N GLY A 201 14.35 -12.56 8.14
CA GLY A 201 15.45 -11.83 7.52
C GLY A 201 15.05 -10.97 6.31
N ARG A 202 13.76 -10.91 5.94
CA ARG A 202 13.24 -10.11 4.82
C ARG A 202 12.76 -8.70 5.22
N GLY A 203 13.28 -8.14 6.32
CA GLY A 203 13.00 -6.76 6.75
C GLY A 203 11.87 -6.59 7.77
N MET A 204 11.22 -7.70 8.21
CA MET A 204 10.22 -7.70 9.29
C MET A 204 10.67 -8.57 10.47
N LEU A 205 10.20 -8.23 11.67
CA LEU A 205 10.43 -9.03 12.86
C LEU A 205 9.65 -10.34 12.80
N PHE A 206 10.20 -11.42 13.35
CA PHE A 206 9.58 -12.74 13.30
C PHE A 206 8.18 -12.78 13.91
N LEU A 207 7.95 -12.11 15.04
CA LEU A 207 6.63 -12.02 15.64
C LEU A 207 5.61 -11.27 14.77
N ASP A 208 6.05 -10.26 14.04
CA ASP A 208 5.18 -9.51 13.13
C ASP A 208 4.79 -10.38 11.93
N LEU A 209 5.73 -11.16 11.38
CA LEU A 209 5.44 -12.15 10.34
C LEU A 209 4.42 -13.19 10.80
N ILE A 210 4.53 -13.68 12.04
CA ILE A 210 3.55 -14.60 12.63
C ILE A 210 2.18 -13.92 12.74
N GLN A 211 2.09 -12.67 13.18
CA GLN A 211 0.79 -11.99 13.34
C GLN A 211 0.12 -11.73 11.98
N GLU A 212 0.87 -11.32 10.98
CA GLU A 212 0.34 -11.19 9.62
C GLU A 212 -0.09 -12.55 9.05
N GLY A 213 0.68 -13.60 9.31
CA GLY A 213 0.28 -14.98 8.99
C GLY A 213 -0.98 -15.44 9.71
N ASN A 214 -1.16 -15.06 10.99
CA ASN A 214 -2.38 -15.33 11.74
C ASN A 214 -3.60 -14.61 11.14
N CYS A 215 -3.42 -13.38 10.62
CA CYS A 215 -4.46 -12.68 9.88
C CYS A 215 -4.85 -13.44 8.61
N GLY A 216 -3.88 -14.01 7.90
CA GLY A 216 -4.12 -14.92 6.78
C GLY A 216 -4.87 -16.18 7.18
N LEU A 217 -4.47 -16.84 8.29
CA LEU A 217 -5.16 -18.02 8.83
C LEU A 217 -6.63 -17.72 9.16
N ILE A 218 -6.94 -16.59 9.77
CA ILE A 218 -8.31 -16.19 10.09
C ILE A 218 -9.15 -16.07 8.80
N LYS A 219 -8.61 -15.44 7.75
CA LYS A 219 -9.28 -15.35 6.44
C LYS A 219 -9.47 -16.73 5.81
N ALA A 220 -8.48 -17.62 5.94
CA ALA A 220 -8.61 -18.99 5.46
C ALA A 220 -9.75 -19.74 6.14
N VAL A 221 -9.90 -19.61 7.47
CA VAL A 221 -11.00 -20.22 8.21
C VAL A 221 -12.37 -19.70 7.77
N GLU A 222 -12.48 -18.41 7.47
CA GLU A 222 -13.73 -17.77 7.00
C GLU A 222 -14.14 -18.23 5.59
N LYS A 223 -13.16 -18.52 4.73
CA LYS A 223 -13.43 -18.89 3.33
C LYS A 223 -13.32 -20.41 3.06
N PHE A 224 -13.03 -21.21 4.08
CA PHE A 224 -12.83 -22.64 3.92
C PHE A 224 -14.13 -23.40 3.64
N ASP A 225 -14.14 -24.17 2.55
CA ASP A 225 -15.24 -25.02 2.14
C ASP A 225 -14.86 -26.51 2.29
N TYR A 226 -15.39 -27.14 3.34
CA TYR A 226 -15.16 -28.56 3.63
C TYR A 226 -15.77 -29.51 2.60
N THR A 227 -16.73 -29.06 1.77
CA THR A 227 -17.40 -29.92 0.77
C THR A 227 -16.50 -30.30 -0.37
N LYS A 228 -15.41 -29.55 -0.60
CA LYS A 228 -14.43 -29.81 -1.65
C LYS A 228 -13.49 -30.99 -1.35
N GLY A 229 -13.45 -31.50 -0.11
CA GLY A 229 -12.70 -32.70 0.29
C GLY A 229 -11.20 -32.51 0.45
N PHE A 230 -10.68 -31.29 0.36
CA PHE A 230 -9.28 -30.96 0.65
C PHE A 230 -9.04 -30.75 2.14
N LYS A 231 -7.81 -30.98 2.62
CA LYS A 231 -7.42 -30.67 3.98
C LYS A 231 -7.38 -29.15 4.19
N PHE A 232 -7.71 -28.73 5.40
CA PHE A 232 -7.64 -27.30 5.76
C PHE A 232 -6.23 -26.73 5.61
N SER A 233 -5.19 -27.49 5.98
CA SER A 233 -3.79 -27.08 5.89
C SER A 233 -3.38 -26.65 4.49
N THR A 234 -3.80 -27.38 3.45
CA THR A 234 -3.49 -27.07 2.05
C THR A 234 -4.06 -25.70 1.64
N TYR A 235 -5.31 -25.43 2.00
CA TYR A 235 -5.96 -24.16 1.71
C TYR A 235 -5.41 -23.00 2.55
N ALA A 236 -5.18 -23.25 3.86
CA ALA A 236 -4.67 -22.24 4.78
C ALA A 236 -3.24 -21.79 4.43
N THR A 237 -2.40 -22.68 3.93
CA THR A 237 -1.01 -22.35 3.53
C THR A 237 -0.96 -21.24 2.49
N TRP A 238 -1.86 -21.26 1.51
CA TRP A 238 -1.96 -20.20 0.52
C TRP A 238 -2.31 -18.85 1.14
N TRP A 239 -3.34 -18.77 1.99
CA TRP A 239 -3.76 -17.53 2.65
C TRP A 239 -2.71 -16.99 3.61
N ILE A 240 -2.03 -17.86 4.34
CA ILE A 240 -0.96 -17.49 5.27
C ILE A 240 0.21 -16.90 4.49
N ARG A 241 0.65 -17.57 3.41
CA ARG A 241 1.73 -17.12 2.53
C ARG A 241 1.39 -15.77 1.94
N GLN A 242 0.23 -15.64 1.32
CA GLN A 242 -0.25 -14.41 0.71
C GLN A 242 -0.25 -13.23 1.71
N SER A 243 -0.76 -13.44 2.93
CA SER A 243 -0.79 -12.40 3.95
C SER A 243 0.63 -11.96 4.37
N ILE A 244 1.53 -12.94 4.61
CA ILE A 244 2.93 -12.65 4.99
C ILE A 244 3.65 -11.90 3.87
N THR A 245 3.54 -12.36 2.64
CA THR A 245 4.23 -11.77 1.49
C THR A 245 3.76 -10.36 1.22
N ARG A 246 2.46 -10.13 1.28
CA ARG A 246 1.87 -8.79 1.14
C ARG A 246 2.32 -7.86 2.27
N ALA A 247 2.37 -8.35 3.52
CA ALA A 247 2.85 -7.56 4.65
C ALA A 247 4.33 -7.16 4.49
N ILE A 248 5.18 -8.08 4.00
CA ILE A 248 6.59 -7.78 3.69
C ILE A 248 6.67 -6.68 2.62
N ALA A 249 5.89 -6.79 1.54
CA ALA A 249 5.90 -5.78 0.48
C ALA A 249 5.46 -4.40 1.00
N ASP A 250 4.48 -4.34 1.90
CA ASP A 250 3.91 -3.09 2.42
C ASP A 250 4.71 -2.45 3.55
N GLN A 251 5.40 -3.23 4.40
CA GLN A 251 5.91 -2.75 5.69
C GLN A 251 7.42 -2.95 5.90
N ALA A 252 8.09 -3.83 5.12
CA ALA A 252 9.49 -4.17 5.36
C ALA A 252 10.47 -3.03 5.08
N ARG A 253 10.12 -2.09 4.20
CA ARG A 253 11.01 -0.99 3.79
C ARG A 253 10.76 0.28 4.60
N THR A 254 11.84 0.97 4.97
CA THR A 254 11.77 2.29 5.63
C THR A 254 11.01 3.32 4.80
N ILE A 255 11.20 3.32 3.49
CA ILE A 255 10.43 4.12 2.53
C ILE A 255 9.49 3.17 1.82
N ARG A 256 8.17 3.31 2.08
CA ARG A 256 7.15 2.44 1.51
C ARG A 256 7.14 2.52 -0.02
N ILE A 257 7.13 1.37 -0.65
CA ILE A 257 6.99 1.20 -2.11
C ILE A 257 5.67 0.48 -2.39
N PRO A 258 4.91 0.85 -3.45
CA PRO A 258 3.70 0.13 -3.84
C PRO A 258 3.98 -1.35 -4.14
N VAL A 259 3.01 -2.23 -3.84
CA VAL A 259 3.16 -3.70 -3.97
C VAL A 259 3.59 -4.11 -5.37
N HIS A 260 2.94 -3.62 -6.44
CA HIS A 260 3.29 -3.93 -7.83
C HIS A 260 4.75 -3.57 -8.21
N MET A 261 5.32 -2.53 -7.56
CA MET A 261 6.73 -2.18 -7.77
C MET A 261 7.66 -3.15 -7.05
N VAL A 262 7.28 -3.64 -5.86
CA VAL A 262 8.03 -4.69 -5.15
C VAL A 262 8.04 -5.97 -5.98
N GLU A 263 6.93 -6.34 -6.59
CA GLU A 263 6.80 -7.47 -7.53
C GLU A 263 7.74 -7.31 -8.73
N THR A 264 7.73 -6.12 -9.34
CA THR A 264 8.62 -5.82 -10.46
C THR A 264 10.09 -5.91 -10.04
N ILE A 265 10.46 -5.43 -8.83
CA ILE A 265 11.82 -5.54 -8.28
C ILE A 265 12.20 -7.00 -8.07
N ASN A 266 11.30 -7.83 -7.53
CA ASN A 266 11.54 -9.26 -7.32
C ASN A 266 11.74 -9.98 -8.66
N LYS A 267 10.87 -9.73 -9.66
CA LYS A 267 11.03 -10.28 -11.02
C LYS A 267 12.36 -9.85 -11.64
N LEU A 268 12.75 -8.59 -11.50
CA LEU A 268 14.05 -8.09 -11.96
C LEU A 268 15.20 -8.82 -11.28
N THR A 269 15.16 -8.96 -9.96
CA THR A 269 16.21 -9.63 -9.18
C THR A 269 16.35 -11.10 -9.58
N ARG A 270 15.24 -11.79 -9.83
CA ARG A 270 15.22 -13.17 -10.33
C ARG A 270 15.93 -13.28 -11.68
N ILE A 271 15.50 -12.48 -12.64
CA ILE A 271 16.08 -12.48 -13.99
C ILE A 271 17.58 -12.11 -13.93
N GLN A 272 17.95 -11.17 -13.07
CA GLN A 272 19.35 -10.80 -12.87
C GLN A 272 20.17 -11.98 -12.33
N ARG A 273 19.67 -12.70 -11.31
CA ARG A 273 20.37 -13.91 -10.78
C ARG A 273 20.52 -14.98 -11.86
N GLN A 274 19.47 -15.23 -12.65
CA GLN A 274 19.53 -16.20 -13.74
C GLN A 274 20.56 -15.80 -14.82
N LEU A 275 20.58 -14.52 -15.19
CA LEU A 275 21.57 -14.02 -16.16
C LEU A 275 23.00 -14.06 -15.62
N VAL A 276 23.22 -13.80 -14.32
CA VAL A 276 24.54 -13.97 -13.69
C VAL A 276 24.99 -15.44 -13.80
N GLN A 277 24.09 -16.37 -13.58
CA GLN A 277 24.40 -17.81 -13.72
C GLN A 277 24.71 -18.20 -15.18
N ASP A 278 23.94 -17.68 -16.14
CA ASP A 278 24.13 -17.97 -17.57
C ASP A 278 25.40 -17.31 -18.14
N LEU A 279 25.67 -16.05 -17.78
CA LEU A 279 26.76 -15.25 -18.36
C LEU A 279 28.07 -15.32 -17.56
N GLY A 280 28.04 -15.71 -16.27
CA GLY A 280 29.20 -15.71 -15.37
C GLY A 280 29.70 -14.29 -14.99
N ARG A 281 28.90 -13.23 -15.26
CA ARG A 281 29.15 -11.83 -14.94
C ARG A 281 27.87 -11.10 -14.65
N ASP A 282 27.97 -9.92 -14.02
CA ASP A 282 26.81 -9.04 -13.85
C ASP A 282 26.21 -8.63 -15.22
N PRO A 283 24.89 -8.79 -15.41
CA PRO A 283 24.21 -8.44 -16.64
C PRO A 283 24.07 -6.92 -16.81
N LEU A 284 24.13 -6.45 -18.04
CA LEU A 284 23.83 -5.06 -18.37
C LEU A 284 22.31 -4.82 -18.32
N PRO A 285 21.87 -3.56 -18.02
CA PRO A 285 20.44 -3.23 -18.00
C PRO A 285 19.72 -3.55 -19.31
N GLU A 286 20.43 -3.50 -20.44
CA GLU A 286 19.93 -3.85 -21.76
C GLU A 286 19.62 -5.35 -21.88
N GLU A 287 20.50 -6.21 -21.32
CA GLU A 287 20.32 -7.67 -21.30
C GLU A 287 19.17 -8.09 -20.38
N ILE A 288 18.99 -7.39 -19.27
CA ILE A 288 17.85 -7.60 -18.37
C ILE A 288 16.54 -7.18 -19.08
N ALA A 289 16.55 -6.04 -19.78
CA ALA A 289 15.39 -5.53 -20.50
C ALA A 289 14.93 -6.48 -21.62
N GLU A 290 15.84 -7.17 -22.30
CA GLU A 290 15.52 -8.18 -23.32
C GLU A 290 14.77 -9.39 -22.74
N LYS A 291 15.08 -9.80 -21.49
CA LYS A 291 14.39 -10.91 -20.81
C LYS A 291 13.11 -10.46 -20.08
N MET A 292 13.04 -9.18 -19.69
CA MET A 292 11.83 -8.57 -19.10
C MET A 292 10.95 -8.04 -20.22
N GLU A 293 10.04 -8.85 -20.73
CA GLU A 293 9.05 -8.43 -21.73
C GLU A 293 8.37 -7.11 -21.29
N ASN A 294 8.37 -6.11 -22.18
CA ASN A 294 7.73 -4.78 -22.03
C ASN A 294 8.43 -3.71 -21.15
N ILE A 295 9.70 -3.88 -20.77
CA ILE A 295 10.41 -2.88 -19.98
C ILE A 295 11.64 -2.36 -20.73
N SER A 296 11.81 -1.03 -20.84
CA SER A 296 13.00 -0.42 -21.45
C SER A 296 14.21 -0.46 -20.50
N ALA A 297 15.45 -0.43 -21.07
CA ALA A 297 16.67 -0.38 -20.28
C ALA A 297 16.74 0.83 -19.33
N GLU A 298 16.13 1.96 -19.69
CA GLU A 298 16.03 3.15 -18.82
C GLU A 298 15.16 2.85 -17.58
N LYS A 299 14.02 2.19 -17.79
CA LYS A 299 13.14 1.79 -16.70
C LYS A 299 13.79 0.76 -15.77
N VAL A 300 14.59 -0.17 -16.30
CA VAL A 300 15.40 -1.10 -15.49
C VAL A 300 16.35 -0.32 -14.56
N ARG A 301 17.04 0.71 -15.07
CA ARG A 301 17.93 1.56 -14.25
C ARG A 301 17.17 2.33 -13.15
N GLU A 302 15.96 2.80 -13.44
CA GLU A 302 15.09 3.44 -12.44
C GLU A 302 14.67 2.48 -11.35
N ILE A 303 14.22 1.28 -11.73
CA ILE A 303 13.80 0.24 -10.79
C ILE A 303 14.98 -0.17 -9.89
N GLN A 304 16.19 -0.33 -10.47
CA GLN A 304 17.40 -0.62 -9.68
C GLN A 304 17.71 0.48 -8.66
N LYS A 305 17.50 1.76 -8.99
CA LYS A 305 17.67 2.88 -8.04
C LYS A 305 16.63 2.85 -6.92
N ILE A 306 15.36 2.54 -7.25
CA ILE A 306 14.27 2.45 -6.27
C ILE A 306 14.48 1.25 -5.34
N ALA A 307 15.10 0.17 -5.84
CA ALA A 307 15.36 -1.04 -5.07
C ALA A 307 16.38 -0.85 -3.94
N LEU A 308 17.21 0.22 -3.98
CA LEU A 308 18.22 0.49 -2.96
C LEU A 308 17.59 0.86 -1.61
N ASP A 309 18.11 0.28 -0.55
CA ASP A 309 17.73 0.66 0.81
C ASP A 309 18.48 1.91 1.28
N PRO A 310 17.88 2.77 2.12
CA PRO A 310 18.56 3.93 2.69
C PRO A 310 19.68 3.49 3.64
N VAL A 311 20.79 4.20 3.60
CA VAL A 311 21.92 3.99 4.50
C VAL A 311 21.67 4.70 5.82
N SER A 312 22.03 4.09 6.96
CA SER A 312 21.91 4.70 8.27
C SER A 312 22.88 5.87 8.43
N LEU A 313 22.42 6.98 9.00
CA LEU A 313 23.27 8.13 9.36
C LEU A 313 24.22 7.81 10.51
N GLU A 314 23.93 6.79 11.31
CA GLU A 314 24.76 6.32 12.42
C GLU A 314 25.87 5.33 11.96
N THR A 315 26.01 5.11 10.65
CA THR A 315 27.09 4.26 10.13
C THR A 315 28.43 4.88 10.48
N PRO A 316 29.33 4.17 11.23
CA PRO A 316 30.62 4.70 11.60
C PRO A 316 31.51 4.87 10.37
N ILE A 317 32.31 5.95 10.33
CA ILE A 317 33.28 6.25 9.28
C ILE A 317 34.67 6.32 9.90
N GLY A 318 35.61 5.50 9.41
CA GLY A 318 36.99 5.43 9.88
C GLY A 318 37.23 4.27 10.83
N GLU A 319 38.41 4.25 11.46
CA GLU A 319 38.84 3.21 12.41
C GLU A 319 38.43 3.51 13.86
N GLU A 320 38.01 4.74 14.16
CA GLU A 320 37.55 5.19 15.47
C GLU A 320 36.02 5.37 15.46
N ASP A 321 35.33 4.86 16.49
CA ASP A 321 33.86 4.87 16.60
C ASP A 321 33.25 6.29 16.84
N ASP A 322 34.07 7.34 16.85
CA ASP A 322 33.68 8.70 17.21
C ASP A 322 33.02 9.49 16.05
N SER A 323 33.12 9.02 14.79
CA SER A 323 32.61 9.73 13.62
C SER A 323 31.56 8.92 12.88
N HIS A 324 30.41 9.51 12.65
CA HIS A 324 29.28 8.90 11.94
C HIS A 324 29.02 9.60 10.60
N LEU A 325 28.38 8.89 9.65
CA LEU A 325 28.03 9.44 8.33
C LEU A 325 27.24 10.76 8.44
N GLY A 326 26.37 10.88 9.46
CA GLY A 326 25.58 12.07 9.70
C GLY A 326 26.40 13.34 9.96
N ASP A 327 27.60 13.22 10.54
CA ASP A 327 28.48 14.35 10.87
C ASP A 327 29.08 15.02 9.63
N PHE A 328 29.13 14.30 8.50
CA PHE A 328 29.66 14.80 7.23
C PHE A 328 28.61 15.36 6.28
N ILE A 329 27.33 15.21 6.61
CA ILE A 329 26.24 15.71 5.78
C ILE A 329 25.88 17.12 6.20
N GLU A 330 26.11 18.08 5.29
CA GLU A 330 25.79 19.50 5.49
C GLU A 330 24.29 19.74 5.55
N ASP A 331 23.82 20.50 6.53
CA ASP A 331 22.45 21.00 6.59
C ASP A 331 22.28 22.16 5.59
N LYS A 332 21.54 21.90 4.53
CA LYS A 332 21.24 22.87 3.46
C LYS A 332 20.00 23.73 3.73
N ASP A 333 19.20 23.35 4.72
CA ASP A 333 17.95 24.05 5.03
C ASP A 333 18.18 25.21 6.01
N THR A 334 19.21 25.14 6.85
CA THR A 334 19.60 26.22 7.76
C THR A 334 20.39 27.27 7.00
N LEU A 335 19.89 28.51 7.01
CA LEU A 335 20.55 29.65 6.40
C LEU A 335 21.87 29.96 7.11
N SER A 336 22.92 30.30 6.31
CA SER A 336 24.16 30.81 6.90
C SER A 336 23.92 32.13 7.63
N PRO A 337 24.74 32.49 8.64
CA PRO A 337 24.63 33.76 9.35
C PRO A 337 24.62 34.95 8.41
N ASP A 338 25.42 34.90 7.34
CA ASP A 338 25.49 35.97 6.32
C ASP A 338 24.19 36.05 5.53
N ASP A 339 23.64 34.91 5.06
CA ASP A 339 22.36 34.88 4.33
C ASP A 339 21.21 35.33 5.22
N TYR A 340 21.20 34.94 6.49
CA TYR A 340 20.20 35.38 7.45
C TYR A 340 20.23 36.90 7.60
N THR A 341 21.45 37.47 7.78
CA THR A 341 21.64 38.92 7.94
C THR A 341 21.22 39.67 6.68
N ASN A 342 21.62 39.19 5.50
CA ASN A 342 21.24 39.77 4.22
C ASN A 342 19.72 39.74 4.00
N ASN A 343 19.08 38.61 4.33
CA ASN A 343 17.62 38.49 4.27
C ASN A 343 16.91 39.44 5.24
N GLN A 344 17.48 39.67 6.45
CA GLN A 344 16.91 40.62 7.41
C GLN A 344 17.05 42.05 6.93
N LEU A 345 18.22 42.42 6.44
CA LEU A 345 18.47 43.76 5.86
C LEU A 345 17.55 44.03 4.64
N LEU A 346 17.39 43.01 3.79
CA LEU A 346 16.44 43.11 2.67
C LEU A 346 15.00 43.33 3.15
N LYS A 347 14.55 42.61 4.16
CA LYS A 347 13.21 42.82 4.78
C LYS A 347 13.04 44.25 5.31
N ASP A 348 14.05 44.75 5.99
CA ASP A 348 14.01 46.10 6.58
C ASP A 348 14.00 47.15 5.47
N GLU A 349 14.80 47.01 4.37
CA GLU A 349 14.80 47.95 3.26
C GLU A 349 13.49 47.89 2.47
N ILE A 350 12.90 46.67 2.25
CA ILE A 350 11.57 46.54 1.65
C ILE A 350 10.52 47.27 2.51
N ASN A 351 10.55 47.13 3.85
CA ASN A 351 9.65 47.82 4.71
C ASN A 351 9.80 49.35 4.65
N ALA A 352 11.03 49.83 4.60
CA ALA A 352 11.33 51.28 4.45
C ALA A 352 10.82 51.83 3.11
N VAL A 353 10.97 51.09 2.03
CA VAL A 353 10.49 51.49 0.69
C VAL A 353 8.96 51.44 0.60
N LEU A 354 8.32 50.49 1.24
CA LEU A 354 6.86 50.35 1.27
C LEU A 354 6.19 51.51 2.10
N GLN A 355 6.81 51.95 3.21
CA GLN A 355 6.34 53.14 3.94
C GLN A 355 6.23 54.40 3.11
N GLY A 356 6.95 54.48 2.00
CA GLY A 356 6.85 55.58 1.02
C GLY A 356 5.61 55.54 0.13
N LEU A 357 4.77 54.50 0.22
CA LEU A 357 3.49 54.35 -0.47
C LEU A 357 2.33 54.87 0.36
N THR A 358 1.14 54.97 -0.22
CA THR A 358 -0.07 55.24 0.59
C THR A 358 -0.43 54.00 1.39
N GLU A 359 -1.00 54.15 2.56
CA GLU A 359 -1.37 53.04 3.46
C GLU A 359 -2.17 51.93 2.76
N ARG A 360 -3.01 52.31 1.79
CA ARG A 360 -3.84 51.36 1.03
C ARG A 360 -3.02 50.58 0.00
N GLU A 361 -2.05 51.25 -0.66
CA GLU A 361 -1.14 50.62 -1.64
C GLU A 361 -0.17 49.64 -0.92
N GLU A 362 0.34 50.07 0.26
CA GLU A 362 1.22 49.24 1.12
C GLU A 362 0.53 47.97 1.57
N LYS A 363 -0.67 48.08 2.17
CA LYS A 363 -1.45 46.95 2.71
C LYS A 363 -1.78 45.96 1.57
N VAL A 364 -2.18 46.44 0.39
CA VAL A 364 -2.46 45.57 -0.78
C VAL A 364 -1.21 44.80 -1.17
N LEU A 365 -0.03 45.41 -1.25
CA LEU A 365 1.21 44.72 -1.60
C LEU A 365 1.60 43.71 -0.51
N ARG A 366 1.53 44.10 0.76
CA ARG A 366 1.86 43.21 1.89
C ARG A 366 1.02 41.93 1.88
N LEU A 367 -0.29 42.04 1.64
CA LEU A 367 -1.19 40.89 1.59
C LEU A 367 -1.00 40.08 0.31
N ARG A 368 -0.80 40.75 -0.83
CA ARG A 368 -0.65 40.10 -2.11
C ARG A 368 0.60 39.21 -2.17
N PHE A 369 1.73 39.72 -1.69
CA PHE A 369 3.01 39.03 -1.70
C PHE A 369 3.34 38.28 -0.39
N GLY A 370 2.43 38.26 0.58
CA GLY A 370 2.62 37.54 1.83
C GLY A 370 3.74 38.08 2.71
N LEU A 371 4.01 39.40 2.67
CA LEU A 371 5.11 40.01 3.44
C LEU A 371 4.85 40.09 4.95
N LEU A 372 3.62 39.79 5.42
CA LEU A 372 3.25 39.78 6.85
C LEU A 372 3.27 38.36 7.43
N ASP A 373 2.64 37.43 6.75
CA ASP A 373 2.34 36.08 7.21
C ASP A 373 2.95 34.95 6.36
N GLY A 374 3.73 35.32 5.34
CA GLY A 374 4.33 34.37 4.41
C GLY A 374 3.35 33.80 3.37
N ARG A 375 2.04 34.07 3.49
CA ARG A 375 1.02 33.55 2.60
C ARG A 375 0.67 34.53 1.50
N THR A 376 0.97 34.19 0.25
CA THR A 376 0.52 34.95 -0.92
C THR A 376 -0.99 34.83 -1.11
N ARG A 377 -1.68 35.95 -1.34
CA ARG A 377 -3.13 35.98 -1.54
C ARG A 377 -3.48 36.33 -2.98
N THR A 378 -4.58 35.80 -3.49
CA THR A 378 -5.10 36.10 -4.81
C THR A 378 -5.72 37.51 -4.86
N LEU A 379 -5.86 38.10 -6.07
CA LEU A 379 -6.50 39.41 -6.24
C LEU A 379 -7.94 39.44 -5.74
N GLU A 380 -8.63 38.31 -5.76
CA GLU A 380 -10.00 38.16 -5.30
C GLU A 380 -10.10 38.15 -3.76
N GLU A 381 -9.19 37.41 -3.10
CA GLU A 381 -9.11 37.37 -1.65
C GLU A 381 -8.79 38.76 -1.07
N VAL A 382 -7.79 39.44 -1.66
CA VAL A 382 -7.47 40.81 -1.26
C VAL A 382 -8.65 41.74 -1.54
N GLY A 383 -9.36 41.56 -2.67
CA GLY A 383 -10.56 42.30 -3.01
C GLY A 383 -11.68 42.15 -1.98
N LYS A 384 -11.91 40.96 -1.48
CA LYS A 384 -12.89 40.66 -0.41
C LYS A 384 -12.50 41.41 0.90
N GLU A 385 -11.21 41.37 1.27
CA GLU A 385 -10.73 42.03 2.51
C GLU A 385 -10.89 43.55 2.46
N PHE A 386 -10.71 44.19 1.30
CA PHE A 386 -10.88 45.62 1.10
C PHE A 386 -12.28 46.05 0.62
N ASN A 387 -13.21 45.13 0.47
CA ASN A 387 -14.54 45.35 -0.11
C ASN A 387 -14.52 46.06 -1.48
N VAL A 388 -13.63 45.62 -2.37
CA VAL A 388 -13.47 46.18 -3.75
C VAL A 388 -13.35 45.07 -4.77
N THR A 389 -13.60 45.39 -6.03
CA THR A 389 -13.52 44.43 -7.13
C THR A 389 -12.08 44.00 -7.41
N ARG A 390 -11.90 42.76 -7.92
CA ARG A 390 -10.62 42.20 -8.38
C ARG A 390 -9.84 43.18 -9.27
N GLU A 391 -10.52 43.82 -10.22
CA GLU A 391 -9.90 44.74 -11.15
C GLU A 391 -9.39 46.02 -10.45
N ARG A 392 -10.10 46.46 -9.42
CA ARG A 392 -9.64 47.61 -8.60
C ARG A 392 -8.37 47.31 -7.83
N ILE A 393 -8.24 46.11 -7.27
CA ILE A 393 -7.00 45.67 -6.62
C ILE A 393 -5.86 45.58 -7.64
N ARG A 394 -6.09 45.04 -8.85
CA ARG A 394 -5.11 45.00 -9.92
C ARG A 394 -4.60 46.39 -10.30
N GLN A 395 -5.49 47.40 -10.39
CA GLN A 395 -5.11 48.77 -10.65
C GLN A 395 -4.25 49.36 -9.54
N ILE A 396 -4.61 49.11 -8.26
CA ILE A 396 -3.85 49.59 -7.12
C ILE A 396 -2.47 48.95 -7.10
N GLU A 397 -2.36 47.63 -7.29
CA GLU A 397 -1.10 46.90 -7.39
C GLU A 397 -0.20 47.45 -8.51
N ALA A 398 -0.74 47.59 -9.74
CA ALA A 398 0.01 48.11 -10.87
C ALA A 398 0.51 49.55 -10.63
N LYS A 399 -0.31 50.39 -9.96
CA LYS A 399 0.07 51.75 -9.59
C LYS A 399 1.17 51.77 -8.54
N ALA A 400 1.05 50.94 -7.52
CA ALA A 400 2.03 50.80 -6.45
C ALA A 400 3.38 50.30 -6.99
N LEU A 401 3.39 49.25 -7.82
CA LEU A 401 4.59 48.71 -8.46
C LEU A 401 5.26 49.74 -9.39
N ARG A 402 4.48 50.57 -10.12
CA ARG A 402 5.03 51.65 -10.94
C ARG A 402 5.71 52.71 -10.09
N LYS A 403 5.17 53.04 -8.90
CA LYS A 403 5.80 53.95 -7.95
C LYS A 403 7.08 53.36 -7.36
N LEU A 404 7.17 52.08 -7.14
CA LEU A 404 8.36 51.39 -6.65
C LEU A 404 9.47 51.31 -7.70
N ARG A 405 9.13 51.22 -8.98
CA ARG A 405 10.11 51.24 -10.07
C ARG A 405 10.84 52.58 -10.26
N HIS A 406 10.38 53.63 -9.61
CA HIS A 406 11.05 54.93 -9.70
C HIS A 406 12.49 54.85 -9.17
N PRO A 407 13.51 55.44 -9.89
CA PRO A 407 14.93 55.30 -9.53
C PRO A 407 15.28 55.67 -8.08
N SER A 408 14.58 56.63 -7.48
CA SER A 408 14.79 57.03 -6.09
C SER A 408 14.45 55.95 -5.05
N ARG A 409 13.62 54.97 -5.43
CA ARG A 409 13.21 53.84 -4.57
C ARG A 409 13.83 52.52 -4.98
N SER A 410 13.91 52.26 -6.30
CA SER A 410 14.47 51.02 -6.83
C SER A 410 15.97 50.92 -6.60
N ARG A 411 16.71 52.05 -6.52
CA ARG A 411 18.15 52.04 -6.28
C ARG A 411 18.55 51.34 -5.00
N LYS A 412 17.77 51.50 -3.93
CA LYS A 412 18.00 50.89 -2.61
C LYS A 412 17.87 49.38 -2.63
N LEU A 413 17.00 48.84 -3.48
CA LEU A 413 16.76 47.39 -3.61
C LEU A 413 17.66 46.73 -4.66
N LYS A 414 18.41 47.53 -5.44
CA LYS A 414 19.21 46.98 -6.55
C LYS A 414 20.39 46.18 -6.06
N ASP A 415 20.94 46.52 -4.90
CA ASP A 415 22.12 45.87 -4.33
C ASP A 415 21.80 44.42 -3.80
N TYR A 416 20.52 44.04 -3.79
CA TYR A 416 20.05 42.73 -3.39
C TYR A 416 19.54 41.87 -4.57
N LEU A 417 19.75 42.32 -5.83
CA LEU A 417 19.26 41.64 -7.05
C LEU A 417 20.34 40.82 -7.75
N ASP A 418 21.59 40.86 -7.29
CA ASP A 418 22.73 40.13 -7.88
C ASP A 418 22.88 38.73 -7.27
#